data_a7369d84437754619076b195eb027657
#
_entry.id   a7369d84437754619076b195eb027657
#
_cell.length_a   1.000
_cell.length_b   1.000
_cell.length_c   1.000
_cell.angle_alpha   90.00
_cell.angle_beta   90.00
_cell.angle_gamma   90.00
#
_symmetry.space_group_name_H-M   'P 1'
#
loop_
_entity.id
_entity.type
_entity.pdbx_description
1 polymer ?
#
loop_
_entity_poly.entity_id
_entity_poly.type
_entity_poly.pdbx_seq_one_letter_code
_entity_poly.pdbx_strand_id
1 'polypeptide(L)'
;HKTEYRERRKHYSFFTVNTQVNNFDTSRDIFLGEGNGNAFPEAVRRKRCSNSVASGWYPIASHQIDITLAPGEEKEFVFMLGYCENPADDKWEAPGVINKTPARALIERFNTTEKAMQAFTGLNEYWNDLLARFVVSSENEHIDRMANIWNQYQCMVTFNMSRSASYYESGTGRGMGFRDSCQDLLGFVHLIPERARERILDIASTQFPDGSAYHQYQPLTKQGNLDVGSGFNDDPLWLIAAVTAYIRETGDYGILDEQIPFDCKKGSEVPLFEHLERSFHFTVTHLGPHKLPLIGRADWNDCLNLNCFSSEPGESFQTTGPSEGPVAESIFIAAMFVKYGREFAEICRRTERADLAEKAEEAVAQMHRSVLDNGWDGEWFLRAYDAGGEKVGSSECEEGRIFIEPQGWCV
;
A
#
# COMPACT_ATOMS: atom_id res chain seq x y z
N HIS A 1 19.65 -11.55 0.87
CA HIS A 1 18.85 -12.17 -0.18
C HIS A 1 18.71 -11.21 -1.35
N LYS A 2 19.22 -11.60 -2.52
CA LYS A 2 18.84 -10.96 -3.77
C LYS A 2 17.47 -11.52 -4.15
N THR A 3 16.46 -10.71 -4.05
CA THR A 3 15.20 -10.96 -4.72
C THR A 3 15.22 -10.18 -6.02
N GLU A 4 14.87 -10.80 -7.13
CA GLU A 4 14.95 -10.22 -8.48
C GLU A 4 14.11 -8.94 -8.62
N TYR A 5 13.05 -8.81 -7.83
CA TYR A 5 12.16 -7.66 -7.80
C TYR A 5 12.64 -6.50 -6.91
N ARG A 6 13.86 -6.56 -6.34
CA ARG A 6 14.44 -5.48 -5.53
C ARG A 6 15.64 -4.87 -6.17
N GLU A 7 15.63 -3.56 -6.29
CA GLU A 7 16.77 -2.79 -6.74
C GLU A 7 17.61 -2.29 -5.56
N ARG A 8 18.92 -2.41 -5.65
CA ARG A 8 19.84 -1.76 -4.71
C ARG A 8 20.09 -0.33 -5.16
N ARG A 9 19.72 0.62 -4.32
CA ARG A 9 19.93 2.04 -4.58
C ARG A 9 21.15 2.59 -3.87
N LYS A 10 21.63 3.75 -4.29
CA LYS A 10 22.81 4.42 -3.76
C LYS A 10 22.41 5.42 -2.67
N HIS A 11 21.77 4.89 -1.62
CA HIS A 11 21.27 5.67 -0.52
C HIS A 11 22.33 6.03 0.50
N TYR A 12 22.18 7.19 1.10
CA TYR A 12 22.85 7.56 2.35
C TYR A 12 21.99 8.50 3.18
N SER A 13 22.21 8.51 4.48
CA SER A 13 21.65 9.49 5.39
C SER A 13 22.72 10.44 5.87
N PHE A 14 22.31 11.63 6.28
CA PHE A 14 23.19 12.61 6.91
C PHE A 14 22.53 13.17 8.16
N PHE A 15 23.38 13.58 9.11
CA PHE A 15 22.98 14.32 10.30
C PHE A 15 23.88 15.54 10.43
N THR A 16 23.31 16.70 10.67
CA THR A 16 24.05 17.96 10.74
C THR A 16 23.36 18.97 11.66
N VAL A 17 24.09 20.04 11.96
CA VAL A 17 23.59 21.20 12.70
C VAL A 17 24.13 22.46 12.06
N ASN A 18 23.41 23.57 12.19
CA ASN A 18 23.76 24.87 11.59
C ASN A 18 24.87 25.68 12.34
N THR A 19 25.72 24.97 13.06
CA THR A 19 26.86 25.57 13.75
C THR A 19 28.08 24.68 13.67
N GLN A 20 29.24 25.19 14.09
CA GLN A 20 30.47 24.40 14.14
C GLN A 20 30.34 23.30 15.19
N VAL A 21 30.61 22.07 14.81
CA VAL A 21 30.68 20.89 15.68
C VAL A 21 32.11 20.75 16.21
N ASN A 22 32.29 20.73 17.53
CA ASN A 22 33.61 20.58 18.17
C ASN A 22 34.10 19.15 18.11
N ASN A 23 33.23 18.19 18.45
CA ASN A 23 33.48 16.75 18.37
C ASN A 23 32.18 16.01 18.03
N PHE A 24 32.31 14.74 17.67
CA PHE A 24 31.18 13.87 17.34
C PHE A 24 31.45 12.43 17.78
N ASP A 25 30.39 11.62 17.85
CA ASP A 25 30.47 10.16 17.90
C ASP A 25 29.41 9.55 16.98
N THR A 26 29.81 8.55 16.20
CA THR A 26 28.88 7.74 15.39
C THR A 26 28.76 6.31 15.86
N SER A 27 29.60 5.87 16.81
CA SER A 27 29.51 4.57 17.46
C SER A 27 28.73 4.67 18.78
N ARG A 28 27.62 3.95 18.88
CA ARG A 28 26.80 3.88 20.07
C ARG A 28 27.56 3.32 21.25
N ASP A 29 28.35 2.28 21.05
CA ASP A 29 29.08 1.60 22.12
C ASP A 29 30.17 2.50 22.72
N ILE A 30 30.85 3.27 21.90
CA ILE A 30 31.85 4.25 22.38
C ILE A 30 31.18 5.43 23.08
N PHE A 31 30.04 5.91 22.55
CA PHE A 31 29.30 7.01 23.18
C PHE A 31 28.72 6.62 24.54
N LEU A 32 28.08 5.45 24.65
CA LEU A 32 27.49 4.97 25.90
C LEU A 32 28.56 4.49 26.90
N GLY A 33 29.60 3.83 26.41
CA GLY A 33 30.55 3.10 27.22
C GLY A 33 30.07 1.70 27.59
N GLU A 34 31.00 0.83 27.93
CA GLU A 34 30.74 -0.56 28.30
C GLU A 34 29.91 -0.64 29.59
N GLY A 35 28.80 -1.36 29.54
CA GLY A 35 27.90 -1.56 30.68
C GLY A 35 27.02 -0.35 31.04
N ASN A 36 27.13 0.79 30.35
CA ASN A 36 26.29 1.97 30.60
C ASN A 36 25.08 2.01 29.69
N GLY A 37 23.98 2.57 30.20
CA GLY A 37 22.78 2.81 29.47
C GLY A 37 22.60 4.26 29.00
N ASN A 38 21.48 4.56 28.34
CA ASN A 38 21.16 5.91 27.85
C ASN A 38 21.05 6.95 28.98
N ALA A 39 20.76 6.56 30.20
CA ALA A 39 20.64 7.45 31.34
C ALA A 39 21.98 8.05 31.77
N PHE A 40 23.10 7.39 31.46
CA PHE A 40 24.42 7.82 31.91
C PHE A 40 25.53 7.54 30.88
N PRO A 41 25.47 8.13 29.69
CA PRO A 41 26.47 7.89 28.65
C PRO A 41 27.85 8.33 29.05
N GLU A 42 28.86 7.54 28.72
CA GLU A 42 30.27 7.78 29.03
C GLU A 42 30.77 9.09 28.37
N ALA A 43 30.35 9.41 27.14
CA ALA A 43 30.70 10.64 26.47
C ALA A 43 30.18 11.86 27.24
N VAL A 44 28.97 11.79 27.82
CA VAL A 44 28.41 12.86 28.67
C VAL A 44 29.16 12.97 29.96
N ARG A 45 29.51 11.83 30.63
CA ARG A 45 30.31 11.81 31.84
C ARG A 45 31.70 12.43 31.64
N ARG A 46 32.35 12.10 30.53
CA ARG A 46 33.63 12.69 30.11
C ARG A 46 33.54 14.11 29.59
N LYS A 47 32.33 14.62 29.37
CA LYS A 47 32.05 15.92 28.74
C LYS A 47 32.70 16.08 27.36
N ARG A 48 32.90 14.98 26.64
CA ARG A 48 33.56 14.99 25.34
C ARG A 48 33.22 13.77 24.53
N CYS A 49 32.84 13.98 23.26
CA CYS A 49 32.81 12.96 22.22
C CYS A 49 34.23 12.60 21.76
N SER A 50 34.39 11.39 21.24
CA SER A 50 35.70 10.78 20.92
C SER A 50 36.05 10.87 19.44
N ASN A 51 35.17 11.45 18.60
CA ASN A 51 35.22 11.43 17.14
C ASN A 51 35.20 9.99 16.59
N SER A 52 34.43 9.13 17.24
CA SER A 52 34.29 7.73 16.83
C SER A 52 33.52 7.57 15.53
N VAL A 53 33.93 6.58 14.73
CA VAL A 53 33.27 6.21 13.47
C VAL A 53 32.74 4.79 13.62
N ALA A 54 31.41 4.62 13.47
CA ALA A 54 30.77 3.31 13.45
C ALA A 54 31.06 2.60 12.12
N SER A 55 31.27 1.29 12.21
CA SER A 55 31.45 0.43 11.05
C SER A 55 30.47 -0.75 11.14
N GLY A 56 29.29 -0.59 10.55
CA GLY A 56 28.31 -1.65 10.38
C GLY A 56 27.56 -2.11 11.63
N TRP A 57 27.76 -1.48 12.79
CA TRP A 57 27.13 -1.87 14.04
C TRP A 57 26.62 -0.66 14.83
N TYR A 58 25.35 -0.65 15.17
CA TYR A 58 24.65 0.36 15.97
C TYR A 58 25.14 1.81 15.76
N PRO A 59 24.98 2.36 14.54
CA PRO A 59 25.36 3.74 14.29
C PRO A 59 24.44 4.70 15.04
N ILE A 60 25.03 5.80 15.55
CA ILE A 60 24.32 6.95 16.12
C ILE A 60 24.80 8.22 15.44
N ALA A 61 24.08 9.31 15.70
CA ALA A 61 24.51 10.64 15.33
C ALA A 61 24.55 11.52 16.57
N SER A 62 25.76 11.86 17.03
CA SER A 62 25.98 12.69 18.20
C SER A 62 26.94 13.82 17.85
N HIS A 63 26.55 15.05 18.14
CA HIS A 63 27.37 16.25 17.98
C HIS A 63 27.64 16.89 19.34
N GLN A 64 28.88 17.24 19.58
CA GLN A 64 29.27 18.10 20.70
C GLN A 64 29.48 19.51 20.21
N ILE A 65 28.82 20.47 20.86
CA ILE A 65 28.88 21.89 20.58
C ILE A 65 29.24 22.58 21.88
N ASP A 66 30.37 23.26 21.91
CA ASP A 66 30.81 24.07 23.06
C ASP A 66 30.30 25.49 22.89
N ILE A 67 29.48 25.97 23.83
CA ILE A 67 28.86 27.29 23.81
C ILE A 67 29.07 28.01 25.13
N THR A 68 29.16 29.35 25.03
CA THR A 68 29.12 30.25 26.18
C THR A 68 27.98 31.22 25.95
N LEU A 69 27.12 31.39 26.96
CA LEU A 69 26.01 32.34 26.93
C LEU A 69 26.17 33.35 28.02
N ALA A 70 25.98 34.63 27.70
CA ALA A 70 25.84 35.69 28.68
C ALA A 70 24.48 35.64 29.39
N PRO A 71 24.29 36.27 30.57
CA PRO A 71 22.99 36.31 31.21
C PRO A 71 21.91 36.94 30.30
N GLY A 72 20.83 36.15 30.06
CA GLY A 72 19.74 36.54 29.17
C GLY A 72 20.01 36.31 27.67
N GLU A 73 21.18 35.80 27.30
CA GLU A 73 21.46 35.42 25.91
C GLU A 73 20.82 34.06 25.57
N GLU A 74 20.21 33.99 24.37
CA GLU A 74 19.62 32.78 23.80
C GLU A 74 20.37 32.43 22.52
N LYS A 75 20.45 31.11 22.21
CA LYS A 75 21.01 30.60 20.97
C LYS A 75 20.19 29.45 20.46
N GLU A 76 19.78 29.53 19.21
CA GLU A 76 19.00 28.52 18.55
C GLU A 76 19.85 27.65 17.62
N PHE A 77 19.52 26.38 17.56
CA PHE A 77 20.16 25.39 16.70
C PHE A 77 19.15 24.67 15.83
N VAL A 78 19.48 24.49 14.57
CA VAL A 78 18.71 23.66 13.64
C VAL A 78 19.48 22.37 13.39
N PHE A 79 18.96 21.28 13.95
CA PHE A 79 19.47 19.95 13.68
C PHE A 79 18.68 19.34 12.50
N MET A 80 19.39 18.70 11.59
CA MET A 80 18.79 18.08 10.41
C MET A 80 19.24 16.63 10.32
N LEU A 81 18.26 15.73 10.24
CA LEU A 81 18.44 14.34 9.82
C LEU A 81 17.83 14.21 8.41
N GLY A 82 18.63 13.84 7.43
CA GLY A 82 18.21 13.77 6.07
C GLY A 82 18.62 12.45 5.38
N TYR A 83 18.02 12.24 4.25
CA TYR A 83 18.21 11.11 3.40
C TYR A 83 18.40 11.57 1.96
N CYS A 84 19.37 10.97 1.26
CA CYS A 84 19.64 11.24 -0.14
C CYS A 84 19.87 9.94 -0.91
N GLU A 85 19.57 10.00 -2.19
CA GLU A 85 19.93 8.99 -3.16
C GLU A 85 20.77 9.63 -4.26
N ASN A 86 21.99 9.12 -4.47
CA ASN A 86 22.84 9.55 -5.58
C ASN A 86 22.51 8.77 -6.85
N PRO A 87 22.60 9.39 -8.04
CA PRO A 87 22.58 8.66 -9.29
C PRO A 87 23.62 7.53 -9.30
N ALA A 88 23.34 6.44 -10.01
CA ALA A 88 24.21 5.28 -10.03
C ALA A 88 25.64 5.62 -10.47
N ASP A 89 25.77 6.53 -11.44
CA ASP A 89 27.03 6.93 -12.07
C ASP A 89 27.72 8.09 -11.34
N ASP A 90 27.08 8.69 -10.32
CA ASP A 90 27.59 9.86 -9.60
C ASP A 90 27.57 9.64 -8.07
N LYS A 91 27.91 8.41 -7.67
CA LYS A 91 27.93 8.05 -6.25
C LYS A 91 29.08 8.69 -5.49
N TRP A 92 30.22 8.88 -6.14
CA TRP A 92 31.47 9.29 -5.51
C TRP A 92 31.98 10.61 -6.07
N GLU A 93 32.33 11.56 -5.22
CA GLU A 93 33.03 12.79 -5.61
C GLU A 93 34.57 12.59 -5.67
N ALA A 94 35.09 11.58 -4.99
CA ALA A 94 36.46 11.11 -5.06
C ALA A 94 36.53 9.63 -4.60
N PRO A 95 37.61 8.87 -4.81
CA PRO A 95 37.76 7.49 -4.36
C PRO A 95 37.44 7.35 -2.85
N GLY A 96 36.38 6.63 -2.52
CA GLY A 96 35.92 6.40 -1.13
C GLY A 96 35.18 7.58 -0.48
N VAL A 97 34.94 8.68 -1.21
CA VAL A 97 34.22 9.85 -0.71
C VAL A 97 32.89 9.97 -1.42
N ILE A 98 31.79 9.77 -0.65
CA ILE A 98 30.44 9.88 -1.19
C ILE A 98 30.20 11.31 -1.69
N ASN A 99 29.55 11.43 -2.87
CA ASN A 99 29.07 12.70 -3.40
C ASN A 99 28.01 13.28 -2.45
N LYS A 100 28.35 14.42 -1.85
CA LYS A 100 27.50 15.11 -0.85
C LYS A 100 26.71 16.27 -1.46
N THR A 101 26.76 16.49 -2.76
CA THR A 101 26.07 17.62 -3.41
C THR A 101 24.55 17.61 -3.14
N PRO A 102 23.83 16.49 -3.26
CA PRO A 102 22.42 16.47 -2.93
C PRO A 102 22.13 16.78 -1.45
N ALA A 103 22.96 16.24 -0.54
CA ALA A 103 22.78 16.52 0.91
C ALA A 103 23.06 18.00 1.22
N ARG A 104 24.10 18.60 0.63
CA ARG A 104 24.41 20.02 0.81
C ARG A 104 23.26 20.92 0.33
N ALA A 105 22.64 20.59 -0.80
CA ALA A 105 21.48 21.33 -1.30
C ALA A 105 20.28 21.27 -0.33
N LEU A 106 20.02 20.12 0.30
CA LEU A 106 19.00 19.99 1.32
C LEU A 106 19.36 20.76 2.60
N ILE A 107 20.62 20.72 3.02
CA ILE A 107 21.11 21.49 4.18
C ILE A 107 20.91 22.98 3.95
N GLU A 108 21.32 23.51 2.81
CA GLU A 108 21.15 24.90 2.42
C GLU A 108 19.68 25.35 2.47
N ARG A 109 18.75 24.47 2.17
CA ARG A 109 17.31 24.75 2.16
C ARG A 109 16.74 24.98 3.57
N PHE A 110 17.34 24.39 4.63
CA PHE A 110 16.76 24.37 5.98
C PHE A 110 17.73 24.83 7.09
N ASN A 111 18.92 25.35 6.76
CA ASN A 111 20.02 25.55 7.71
C ASN A 111 19.92 26.80 8.59
N THR A 112 18.82 27.54 8.58
CA THR A 112 18.57 28.63 9.51
C THR A 112 17.20 28.50 10.17
N THR A 113 17.03 29.13 11.32
CA THR A 113 15.75 29.14 12.05
C THR A 113 14.62 29.71 11.18
N GLU A 114 14.88 30.78 10.42
CA GLU A 114 13.89 31.37 9.53
C GLU A 114 13.46 30.43 8.42
N LYS A 115 14.40 29.72 7.79
CA LYS A 115 14.11 28.74 6.74
C LYS A 115 13.35 27.54 7.30
N ALA A 116 13.72 27.08 8.49
CA ALA A 116 12.99 26.00 9.18
C ALA A 116 11.55 26.43 9.51
N MET A 117 11.35 27.64 10.03
CA MET A 117 10.02 28.19 10.32
C MET A 117 9.20 28.38 9.04
N GLN A 118 9.79 28.84 7.95
CA GLN A 118 9.13 28.89 6.64
C GLN A 118 8.66 27.50 6.17
N ALA A 119 9.48 26.48 6.38
CA ALA A 119 9.09 25.11 6.02
C ALA A 119 7.90 24.60 6.84
N PHE A 120 7.83 24.93 8.16
CA PHE A 120 6.66 24.64 8.99
C PHE A 120 5.41 25.39 8.53
N THR A 121 5.55 26.66 8.16
CA THR A 121 4.44 27.44 7.60
C THR A 121 3.92 26.78 6.33
N GLY A 122 4.80 26.47 5.37
CA GLY A 122 4.42 25.78 4.15
C GLY A 122 3.80 24.39 4.37
N LEU A 123 4.26 23.66 5.39
CA LEU A 123 3.64 22.39 5.78
C LEU A 123 2.22 22.59 6.34
N ASN A 124 2.01 23.61 7.17
CA ASN A 124 0.69 23.94 7.69
C ASN A 124 -0.27 24.37 6.57
N GLU A 125 0.19 25.20 5.64
CA GLU A 125 -0.58 25.61 4.46
C GLU A 125 -0.99 24.37 3.62
N TYR A 126 -0.04 23.49 3.33
CA TYR A 126 -0.32 22.24 2.61
C TYR A 126 -1.42 21.41 3.29
N TRP A 127 -1.33 21.20 4.61
CA TRP A 127 -2.34 20.43 5.33
C TRP A 127 -3.68 21.13 5.38
N ASN A 128 -3.71 22.44 5.58
CA ASN A 128 -4.94 23.22 5.59
C ASN A 128 -5.64 23.17 4.22
N ASP A 129 -4.91 23.33 3.14
CA ASP A 129 -5.46 23.26 1.78
C ASP A 129 -5.98 21.85 1.46
N LEU A 130 -5.24 20.81 1.88
CA LEU A 130 -5.68 19.44 1.68
C LEU A 130 -6.96 19.13 2.44
N LEU A 131 -7.01 19.43 3.74
CA LEU A 131 -8.14 19.13 4.60
C LEU A 131 -9.36 19.98 4.30
N ALA A 132 -9.19 21.18 3.71
CA ALA A 132 -10.30 22.04 3.29
C ALA A 132 -11.12 21.47 2.12
N ARG A 133 -10.64 20.44 1.45
CA ARG A 133 -11.38 19.78 0.34
C ARG A 133 -12.60 19.00 0.79
N PHE A 134 -12.64 18.60 2.03
CA PHE A 134 -13.79 17.89 2.64
C PHE A 134 -14.01 18.42 4.06
N VAL A 135 -15.13 19.09 4.27
CA VAL A 135 -15.43 19.71 5.57
C VAL A 135 -16.86 19.36 6.00
N VAL A 136 -16.97 18.82 7.20
CA VAL A 136 -18.23 18.59 7.90
C VAL A 136 -18.34 19.60 9.03
N SER A 137 -19.53 20.17 9.21
CA SER A 137 -19.86 21.02 10.35
C SER A 137 -21.13 20.48 11.01
N SER A 138 -21.03 20.12 12.27
CA SER A 138 -22.12 19.57 13.07
C SER A 138 -22.21 20.27 14.43
N GLU A 139 -23.17 19.88 15.26
CA GLU A 139 -23.26 20.36 16.65
C GLU A 139 -22.25 19.66 17.60
N ASN A 140 -21.46 18.71 17.09
CA ASN A 140 -20.51 17.92 17.87
C ASN A 140 -19.06 18.08 17.35
N GLU A 141 -18.28 18.87 18.07
CA GLU A 141 -16.87 19.13 17.72
C GLU A 141 -16.00 17.87 17.62
N HIS A 142 -16.34 16.78 18.32
CA HIS A 142 -15.58 15.52 18.22
C HIS A 142 -15.82 14.83 16.90
N ILE A 143 -17.07 14.84 16.42
CA ILE A 143 -17.42 14.32 15.08
C ILE A 143 -16.72 15.14 14.01
N ASP A 144 -16.79 16.47 14.10
CA ASP A 144 -16.14 17.38 13.16
C ASP A 144 -14.64 17.15 13.10
N ARG A 145 -13.98 17.02 14.26
CA ARG A 145 -12.55 16.74 14.34
C ARG A 145 -12.18 15.39 13.75
N MET A 146 -12.97 14.34 14.02
CA MET A 146 -12.75 13.02 13.45
C MET A 146 -12.90 13.05 11.94
N ALA A 147 -13.97 13.64 11.41
CA ALA A 147 -14.25 13.68 9.98
C ALA A 147 -13.26 14.59 9.22
N ASN A 148 -12.99 15.80 9.73
CA ASN A 148 -12.23 16.81 9.00
C ASN A 148 -10.71 16.63 9.10
N ILE A 149 -10.21 15.94 10.13
CA ILE A 149 -8.77 15.82 10.37
C ILE A 149 -8.33 14.35 10.43
N TRP A 150 -8.79 13.63 11.45
CA TRP A 150 -8.20 12.33 11.76
C TRP A 150 -8.48 11.26 10.73
N ASN A 151 -9.71 11.14 10.23
CA ASN A 151 -10.04 10.16 9.20
C ASN A 151 -9.29 10.44 7.91
N GLN A 152 -9.24 11.70 7.48
CA GLN A 152 -8.54 12.11 6.26
C GLN A 152 -7.02 11.91 6.39
N TYR A 153 -6.44 12.29 7.52
CA TYR A 153 -5.05 12.03 7.83
C TYR A 153 -4.73 10.52 7.79
N GLN A 154 -5.57 9.72 8.44
CA GLN A 154 -5.39 8.26 8.47
C GLN A 154 -5.48 7.65 7.07
N CYS A 155 -6.46 8.04 6.27
CA CYS A 155 -6.59 7.57 4.88
C CYS A 155 -5.35 7.94 4.06
N MET A 156 -4.82 9.16 4.22
CA MET A 156 -3.61 9.59 3.54
C MET A 156 -2.36 8.80 3.98
N VAL A 157 -2.21 8.56 5.28
CA VAL A 157 -1.11 7.75 5.81
C VAL A 157 -1.19 6.33 5.26
N THR A 158 -2.37 5.71 5.32
CA THR A 158 -2.61 4.36 4.80
C THR A 158 -2.29 4.28 3.31
N PHE A 159 -2.78 5.24 2.52
CA PHE A 159 -2.47 5.33 1.09
C PHE A 159 -0.96 5.44 0.81
N ASN A 160 -0.24 6.29 1.53
CA ASN A 160 1.20 6.48 1.33
C ASN A 160 2.02 5.27 1.77
N MET A 161 1.65 4.65 2.88
CA MET A 161 2.36 3.52 3.48
C MET A 161 1.94 2.18 2.89
N SER A 162 0.78 2.12 2.25
CA SER A 162 0.19 0.91 1.67
C SER A 162 0.24 -0.31 2.60
N ARG A 163 -0.06 -0.06 3.88
CA ARG A 163 -0.03 -1.05 4.95
C ARG A 163 1.34 -1.70 5.20
N SER A 164 2.38 -1.20 4.55
CA SER A 164 3.78 -1.50 4.89
C SER A 164 4.27 -0.52 5.96
N ALA A 165 3.51 -0.43 7.04
CA ALA A 165 3.61 0.68 7.98
C ALA A 165 4.88 0.68 8.82
N SER A 166 5.52 -0.47 9.03
CA SER A 166 6.72 -0.50 9.83
C SER A 166 7.68 -1.63 9.45
N TYR A 167 8.95 -1.38 9.71
CA TYR A 167 9.99 -2.39 9.65
C TYR A 167 9.69 -3.60 10.56
N TYR A 168 9.09 -3.37 11.71
CA TYR A 168 8.79 -4.41 12.70
C TYR A 168 7.66 -5.32 12.25
N GLU A 169 6.68 -4.77 11.54
CA GLU A 169 5.56 -5.55 11.02
C GLU A 169 5.96 -6.36 9.78
N SER A 170 6.57 -5.69 8.80
CA SER A 170 6.72 -6.23 7.44
C SER A 170 8.16 -6.55 7.05
N GLY A 171 9.14 -6.10 7.84
CA GLY A 171 10.55 -6.17 7.48
C GLY A 171 10.89 -5.27 6.28
N THR A 172 12.05 -5.54 5.67
CA THR A 172 12.55 -4.74 4.53
C THR A 172 12.04 -5.21 3.18
N GLY A 173 11.09 -6.11 3.15
CA GLY A 173 10.83 -6.87 1.96
C GLY A 173 9.41 -6.97 1.48
N ARG A 174 8.45 -6.50 2.25
CA ARG A 174 7.07 -6.54 1.86
C ARG A 174 6.79 -5.51 0.75
N GLY A 175 5.99 -5.92 -0.23
CA GLY A 175 5.50 -5.05 -1.27
C GLY A 175 4.23 -4.32 -0.87
N MET A 176 3.72 -3.52 -1.80
CA MET A 176 2.38 -2.95 -1.73
C MET A 176 1.38 -3.98 -2.23
N GLY A 177 0.26 -4.16 -1.51
CA GLY A 177 -0.82 -5.03 -1.95
C GLY A 177 -1.56 -4.42 -3.14
N PHE A 178 -1.93 -5.25 -4.11
CA PHE A 178 -2.76 -4.85 -5.25
C PHE A 178 -4.15 -4.40 -4.76
N ARG A 179 -4.84 -5.29 -4.08
CA ARG A 179 -6.14 -5.05 -3.45
C ARG A 179 -6.08 -3.93 -2.43
N ASP A 180 -5.09 -3.98 -1.52
CA ASP A 180 -4.91 -2.98 -0.47
C ASP A 180 -4.79 -1.56 -1.05
N SER A 181 -3.97 -1.39 -2.10
CA SER A 181 -3.78 -0.10 -2.74
C SER A 181 -5.06 0.42 -3.41
N CYS A 182 -5.87 -0.47 -4.01
CA CYS A 182 -7.16 -0.11 -4.57
C CYS A 182 -8.16 0.30 -3.47
N GLN A 183 -8.22 -0.41 -2.35
CA GLN A 183 -9.09 -0.08 -1.23
C GLN A 183 -8.70 1.24 -0.56
N ASP A 184 -7.41 1.44 -0.33
CA ASP A 184 -6.89 2.67 0.30
C ASP A 184 -7.23 3.91 -0.55
N LEU A 185 -7.21 3.76 -1.87
CA LEU A 185 -7.59 4.80 -2.81
C LEU A 185 -9.05 5.23 -2.64
N LEU A 186 -9.97 4.33 -2.31
CA LEU A 186 -11.40 4.66 -2.13
C LEU A 186 -11.62 5.69 -1.02
N GLY A 187 -10.83 5.65 0.04
CA GLY A 187 -10.91 6.61 1.15
C GLY A 187 -10.14 7.92 0.91
N PHE A 188 -9.53 8.10 -0.25
CA PHE A 188 -8.54 9.14 -0.45
C PHE A 188 -8.68 9.89 -1.78
N VAL A 189 -9.33 9.31 -2.78
CA VAL A 189 -9.44 9.83 -4.15
C VAL A 189 -9.93 11.27 -4.22
N HIS A 190 -10.87 11.67 -3.35
CA HIS A 190 -11.42 13.03 -3.29
C HIS A 190 -10.42 14.07 -2.76
N LEU A 191 -9.41 13.65 -2.01
CA LEU A 191 -8.40 14.55 -1.45
C LEU A 191 -7.28 14.87 -2.44
N ILE A 192 -6.72 13.84 -3.10
CA ILE A 192 -5.58 14.01 -4.03
C ILE A 192 -5.81 13.13 -5.26
N PRO A 193 -6.74 13.52 -6.16
CA PRO A 193 -7.11 12.74 -7.34
C PRO A 193 -5.93 12.51 -8.29
N GLU A 194 -5.00 13.45 -8.39
CA GLU A 194 -3.81 13.33 -9.24
C GLU A 194 -2.95 12.12 -8.80
N ARG A 195 -2.72 11.97 -7.50
CA ARG A 195 -1.95 10.84 -6.96
C ARG A 195 -2.74 9.53 -7.00
N ALA A 196 -4.08 9.61 -6.88
CA ALA A 196 -4.93 8.45 -7.07
C ALA A 196 -4.82 7.93 -8.50
N ARG A 197 -4.82 8.84 -9.50
CA ARG A 197 -4.60 8.51 -10.91
C ARG A 197 -3.25 7.80 -11.13
N GLU A 198 -2.16 8.36 -10.63
CA GLU A 198 -0.84 7.75 -10.70
C GLU A 198 -0.83 6.33 -10.10
N ARG A 199 -1.45 6.16 -8.94
CA ARG A 199 -1.52 4.86 -8.27
C ARG A 199 -2.34 3.83 -9.07
N ILE A 200 -3.44 4.23 -9.70
CA ILE A 200 -4.24 3.35 -10.58
C ILE A 200 -3.37 2.83 -11.73
N LEU A 201 -2.63 3.72 -12.40
CA LEU A 201 -1.75 3.33 -13.51
C LEU A 201 -0.63 2.39 -13.05
N ASP A 202 -0.05 2.64 -11.88
CA ASP A 202 0.94 1.76 -11.25
C ASP A 202 0.37 0.36 -10.97
N ILE A 203 -0.81 0.28 -10.36
CA ILE A 203 -1.47 -0.97 -10.04
C ILE A 203 -1.81 -1.74 -11.32
N ALA A 204 -2.42 -1.09 -12.31
CA ALA A 204 -2.78 -1.71 -13.59
C ALA A 204 -1.55 -2.30 -14.29
N SER A 205 -0.38 -1.67 -14.20
CA SER A 205 0.85 -2.17 -14.80
C SER A 205 1.33 -3.50 -14.21
N THR A 206 0.84 -3.88 -13.04
CA THR A 206 1.18 -5.16 -12.37
C THR A 206 0.21 -6.30 -12.68
N GLN A 207 -0.84 -6.03 -13.46
CA GLN A 207 -1.79 -7.03 -13.92
C GLN A 207 -1.17 -7.93 -15.00
N PHE A 208 -1.61 -9.19 -15.04
CA PHE A 208 -1.23 -10.14 -16.08
C PHE A 208 -2.17 -10.06 -17.31
N PRO A 209 -1.71 -10.58 -18.48
CA PRO A 209 -2.54 -10.58 -19.69
C PRO A 209 -3.84 -11.37 -19.61
N ASP A 210 -3.96 -12.31 -18.69
CA ASP A 210 -5.19 -13.09 -18.44
C ASP A 210 -6.20 -12.37 -17.55
N GLY A 211 -5.81 -11.21 -16.99
CA GLY A 211 -6.65 -10.41 -16.09
C GLY A 211 -6.38 -10.65 -14.61
N SER A 212 -5.62 -11.69 -14.23
CA SER A 212 -5.12 -11.86 -12.88
C SER A 212 -4.05 -10.82 -12.53
N ALA A 213 -3.60 -10.78 -11.29
CA ALA A 213 -2.63 -9.79 -10.85
C ALA A 213 -1.62 -10.36 -9.85
N TYR A 214 -0.51 -9.65 -9.67
CA TYR A 214 0.30 -9.85 -8.49
C TYR A 214 -0.47 -9.39 -7.25
N HIS A 215 -0.55 -10.25 -6.26
CA HIS A 215 -1.13 -9.85 -4.97
C HIS A 215 -0.31 -8.76 -4.27
N GLN A 216 1.01 -8.77 -4.46
CA GLN A 216 1.93 -7.75 -3.96
C GLN A 216 2.99 -7.37 -5.01
N TYR A 217 3.34 -6.10 -5.06
CA TYR A 217 4.39 -5.57 -5.93
C TYR A 217 5.31 -4.60 -5.18
N GLN A 218 6.54 -4.44 -5.65
CA GLN A 218 7.49 -3.47 -5.09
C GLN A 218 7.26 -2.08 -5.70
N PRO A 219 7.05 -1.04 -4.88
CA PRO A 219 6.69 0.28 -5.38
C PRO A 219 7.76 0.94 -6.25
N LEU A 220 9.02 0.57 -6.07
CA LEU A 220 10.14 1.15 -6.81
C LEU A 220 10.36 0.52 -8.18
N THR A 221 10.23 -0.79 -8.27
CA THR A 221 10.48 -1.55 -9.50
C THR A 221 9.19 -1.90 -10.25
N LYS A 222 8.04 -1.76 -9.59
CA LYS A 222 6.72 -2.20 -10.06
C LYS A 222 6.63 -3.70 -10.35
N GLN A 223 7.57 -4.48 -9.83
CA GLN A 223 7.61 -5.93 -10.02
C GLN A 223 7.03 -6.66 -8.82
N GLY A 224 6.25 -7.69 -9.10
CA GLY A 224 5.68 -8.58 -8.10
C GLY A 224 6.52 -9.83 -7.87
N ASN A 225 6.04 -10.70 -6.99
CA ASN A 225 6.61 -12.00 -6.69
C ASN A 225 5.49 -13.05 -6.69
N LEU A 226 5.54 -13.97 -7.65
CA LEU A 226 4.56 -15.04 -7.81
C LEU A 226 4.56 -16.03 -6.63
N ASP A 227 5.72 -16.26 -6.00
CA ASP A 227 5.83 -17.21 -4.89
C ASP A 227 5.10 -16.75 -3.62
N VAL A 228 4.98 -15.44 -3.44
CA VAL A 228 4.37 -14.83 -2.24
C VAL A 228 2.94 -14.39 -2.48
N GLY A 229 2.52 -14.18 -3.74
CA GLY A 229 1.22 -13.63 -3.96
C GLY A 229 0.77 -13.57 -5.42
N SER A 230 0.12 -14.63 -5.85
CA SER A 230 -0.74 -14.68 -7.03
C SER A 230 -1.90 -15.63 -6.75
N GLY A 231 -2.95 -15.57 -7.58
CA GLY A 231 -4.08 -16.47 -7.49
C GLY A 231 -5.12 -16.08 -6.44
N PHE A 232 -5.14 -14.83 -5.98
CA PHE A 232 -6.25 -14.27 -5.20
C PHE A 232 -7.28 -13.74 -6.20
N ASN A 233 -8.39 -14.42 -6.32
CA ASN A 233 -9.32 -14.21 -7.45
C ASN A 233 -10.24 -12.99 -7.25
N ASP A 234 -10.20 -12.32 -6.11
CA ASP A 234 -10.83 -11.03 -5.88
C ASP A 234 -9.99 -9.84 -6.38
N ASP A 235 -8.65 -9.99 -6.46
CA ASP A 235 -7.74 -8.91 -6.83
C ASP A 235 -8.16 -8.16 -8.11
N PRO A 236 -8.51 -8.82 -9.22
CA PRO A 236 -8.89 -8.13 -10.46
C PRO A 236 -10.08 -7.16 -10.31
N LEU A 237 -11.06 -7.49 -9.48
CA LEU A 237 -12.26 -6.66 -9.30
C LEU A 237 -11.96 -5.35 -8.56
N TRP A 238 -10.92 -5.33 -7.74
CA TRP A 238 -10.52 -4.11 -7.04
C TRP A 238 -9.97 -3.03 -7.97
N LEU A 239 -9.40 -3.40 -9.12
CA LEU A 239 -8.99 -2.43 -10.13
C LEU A 239 -10.21 -1.70 -10.72
N ILE A 240 -11.29 -2.44 -11.01
CA ILE A 240 -12.55 -1.84 -11.48
C ILE A 240 -13.10 -0.86 -10.42
N ALA A 241 -13.08 -1.27 -9.15
CA ALA A 241 -13.50 -0.43 -8.04
C ALA A 241 -12.72 0.89 -7.96
N ALA A 242 -11.38 0.81 -8.05
CA ALA A 242 -10.49 1.97 -7.97
C ALA A 242 -10.71 2.94 -9.12
N VAL A 243 -10.77 2.43 -10.36
CA VAL A 243 -10.99 3.26 -11.56
C VAL A 243 -12.37 3.91 -11.55
N THR A 244 -13.39 3.15 -11.13
CA THR A 244 -14.76 3.68 -11.04
C THR A 244 -14.88 4.79 -10.00
N ALA A 245 -14.24 4.59 -8.82
CA ALA A 245 -14.23 5.62 -7.78
C ALA A 245 -13.52 6.90 -8.27
N TYR A 246 -12.41 6.76 -8.97
CA TYR A 246 -11.68 7.88 -9.55
C TYR A 246 -12.53 8.64 -10.60
N ILE A 247 -13.16 7.92 -11.53
CA ILE A 247 -14.01 8.54 -12.56
C ILE A 247 -15.23 9.23 -11.94
N ARG A 248 -15.84 8.64 -10.91
CA ARG A 248 -16.97 9.26 -10.19
C ARG A 248 -16.58 10.57 -9.53
N GLU A 249 -15.41 10.64 -8.95
CA GLU A 249 -14.92 11.82 -8.24
C GLU A 249 -14.49 12.93 -9.21
N THR A 250 -13.83 12.56 -10.31
CA THR A 250 -13.14 13.53 -11.17
C THR A 250 -13.87 13.82 -12.48
N GLY A 251 -14.69 12.88 -12.97
CA GLY A 251 -15.23 12.91 -14.33
C GLY A 251 -14.19 12.63 -15.43
N ASP A 252 -12.96 12.26 -15.07
CA ASP A 252 -11.86 12.01 -16.00
C ASP A 252 -11.97 10.61 -16.63
N TYR A 253 -12.74 10.50 -17.70
CA TYR A 253 -12.77 9.29 -18.54
C TYR A 253 -11.51 9.11 -19.38
N GLY A 254 -10.68 10.16 -19.54
CA GLY A 254 -9.44 10.09 -20.30
C GLY A 254 -8.41 9.12 -19.71
N ILE A 255 -8.54 8.79 -18.43
CA ILE A 255 -7.71 7.75 -17.80
C ILE A 255 -7.83 6.39 -18.51
N LEU A 256 -8.98 6.09 -19.11
CA LEU A 256 -9.25 4.81 -19.79
C LEU A 256 -8.41 4.61 -21.06
N ASP A 257 -7.90 5.67 -21.65
CA ASP A 257 -7.09 5.65 -22.87
C ASP A 257 -5.57 5.56 -22.58
N GLU A 258 -5.17 5.66 -21.31
CA GLU A 258 -3.77 5.55 -20.90
C GLU A 258 -3.20 4.20 -21.27
N GLN A 259 -2.01 4.23 -21.90
CA GLN A 259 -1.34 3.03 -22.39
C GLN A 259 -0.50 2.40 -21.28
N ILE A 260 -0.92 1.25 -20.79
CA ILE A 260 -0.35 0.57 -19.63
C ILE A 260 0.14 -0.82 -20.04
N PRO A 261 1.38 -1.20 -19.67
CA PRO A 261 1.88 -2.54 -19.94
C PRO A 261 1.27 -3.58 -19.00
N PHE A 262 1.16 -4.82 -19.44
CA PHE A 262 0.95 -5.96 -18.56
C PHE A 262 2.27 -6.43 -17.95
N ASP A 263 2.24 -6.83 -16.66
CA ASP A 263 3.41 -7.37 -15.93
C ASP A 263 4.64 -6.46 -16.04
N CYS A 264 4.43 -5.15 -16.11
CA CYS A 264 5.47 -4.13 -16.34
C CYS A 264 6.34 -4.39 -17.56
N LYS A 265 5.90 -5.21 -18.51
CA LYS A 265 6.67 -5.58 -19.70
C LYS A 265 6.50 -4.55 -20.80
N LYS A 266 7.58 -3.86 -21.12
CA LYS A 266 7.63 -2.93 -22.24
C LYS A 266 7.24 -3.63 -23.55
N GLY A 267 6.34 -3.01 -24.32
CA GLY A 267 5.82 -3.52 -25.59
C GLY A 267 4.52 -4.32 -25.46
N SER A 268 3.94 -4.39 -24.24
CA SER A 268 2.63 -4.98 -23.99
C SER A 268 1.55 -3.94 -23.64
N GLU A 269 1.85 -2.67 -23.90
CA GLU A 269 0.98 -1.55 -23.54
C GLU A 269 -0.36 -1.64 -24.29
N VAL A 270 -1.43 -1.51 -23.54
CA VAL A 270 -2.82 -1.42 -24.01
C VAL A 270 -3.56 -0.32 -23.25
N PRO A 271 -4.69 0.19 -23.74
CA PRO A 271 -5.51 1.12 -22.96
C PRO A 271 -5.91 0.55 -21.60
N LEU A 272 -5.97 1.40 -20.56
CA LEU A 272 -6.45 0.99 -19.24
C LEU A 272 -7.84 0.33 -19.31
N PHE A 273 -8.68 0.75 -20.24
CA PHE A 273 -9.96 0.11 -20.48
C PHE A 273 -9.85 -1.40 -20.72
N GLU A 274 -8.84 -1.85 -21.47
CA GLU A 274 -8.61 -3.29 -21.71
C GLU A 274 -8.19 -4.03 -20.44
N HIS A 275 -7.46 -3.37 -19.53
CA HIS A 275 -7.19 -3.93 -18.21
C HIS A 275 -8.46 -4.19 -17.40
N LEU A 276 -9.43 -3.26 -17.44
CA LEU A 276 -10.73 -3.46 -16.79
C LEU A 276 -11.54 -4.57 -17.44
N GLU A 277 -11.55 -4.63 -18.76
CA GLU A 277 -12.22 -5.70 -19.52
C GLU A 277 -11.64 -7.08 -19.15
N ARG A 278 -10.32 -7.21 -19.07
CA ARG A 278 -9.66 -8.44 -18.66
C ARG A 278 -9.94 -8.79 -17.20
N SER A 279 -9.97 -7.81 -16.29
CA SER A 279 -10.39 -8.01 -14.90
C SER A 279 -11.81 -8.58 -14.82
N PHE A 280 -12.73 -8.02 -15.58
CA PHE A 280 -14.10 -8.51 -15.65
C PHE A 280 -14.18 -9.94 -16.21
N HIS A 281 -13.53 -10.19 -17.34
CA HIS A 281 -13.51 -11.50 -17.98
C HIS A 281 -12.83 -12.57 -17.16
N PHE A 282 -11.80 -12.23 -16.39
CA PHE A 282 -11.16 -13.19 -15.49
C PHE A 282 -12.18 -13.84 -14.56
N THR A 283 -13.02 -13.05 -13.90
CA THR A 283 -14.05 -13.60 -13.00
C THR A 283 -15.07 -14.46 -13.76
N VAL A 284 -15.53 -14.01 -14.93
CA VAL A 284 -16.55 -14.72 -15.71
C VAL A 284 -16.06 -16.08 -16.25
N THR A 285 -14.75 -16.20 -16.48
CA THR A 285 -14.12 -17.42 -17.00
C THR A 285 -13.63 -18.39 -15.92
N HIS A 286 -13.59 -17.94 -14.66
CA HIS A 286 -13.14 -18.74 -13.52
C HIS A 286 -14.32 -19.06 -12.58
N LEU A 287 -15.27 -19.84 -13.09
CA LEU A 287 -16.45 -20.26 -12.33
C LEU A 287 -16.37 -21.74 -11.95
N GLY A 288 -16.87 -22.02 -10.75
CA GLY A 288 -16.99 -23.39 -10.24
C GLY A 288 -18.34 -24.06 -10.57
N PRO A 289 -18.64 -25.19 -9.93
CA PRO A 289 -19.83 -25.99 -10.21
C PRO A 289 -21.17 -25.26 -10.03
N HIS A 290 -21.25 -24.33 -9.07
CA HIS A 290 -22.45 -23.53 -8.78
C HIS A 290 -22.52 -22.24 -9.61
N LYS A 291 -21.60 -22.06 -10.58
CA LYS A 291 -21.46 -20.83 -11.38
C LYS A 291 -21.17 -19.59 -10.51
N LEU A 292 -20.50 -19.83 -9.41
CA LEU A 292 -19.91 -18.81 -8.55
C LEU A 292 -18.42 -18.71 -8.85
N PRO A 293 -17.74 -17.59 -8.56
CA PRO A 293 -16.32 -17.47 -8.83
C PRO A 293 -15.48 -18.42 -7.98
N LEU A 294 -14.52 -19.06 -8.61
CA LEU A 294 -13.50 -19.84 -7.91
C LEU A 294 -12.70 -18.89 -7.00
N ILE A 295 -12.44 -19.37 -5.77
CA ILE A 295 -11.74 -18.55 -4.77
C ILE A 295 -10.25 -18.35 -5.10
N GLY A 296 -9.65 -19.31 -5.84
CA GLY A 296 -8.21 -19.34 -6.04
C GLY A 296 -7.47 -19.71 -4.76
N ARG A 297 -6.34 -19.07 -4.50
CA ARG A 297 -5.57 -19.29 -3.28
C ARG A 297 -6.34 -18.86 -2.02
N ALA A 298 -6.98 -17.75 -2.08
CA ALA A 298 -7.93 -17.18 -1.11
C ALA A 298 -8.65 -16.00 -1.78
N ASP A 299 -9.55 -15.35 -1.07
CA ASP A 299 -10.12 -14.05 -1.45
C ASP A 299 -9.63 -12.95 -0.48
N TRP A 300 -10.44 -11.94 -0.20
CA TRP A 300 -10.12 -10.85 0.71
C TRP A 300 -9.66 -11.31 2.10
N ASN A 301 -10.13 -12.46 2.55
CA ASN A 301 -9.60 -13.13 3.73
C ASN A 301 -8.44 -14.05 3.33
N ASP A 302 -7.22 -13.55 3.39
CA ASP A 302 -5.99 -14.24 3.00
C ASP A 302 -5.77 -15.61 3.70
N CYS A 303 -6.43 -15.82 4.83
CA CYS A 303 -6.33 -17.06 5.59
C CYS A 303 -7.34 -18.13 5.14
N LEU A 304 -8.28 -17.78 4.28
CA LEU A 304 -9.35 -18.70 3.83
C LEU A 304 -8.93 -19.45 2.56
N ASN A 305 -7.95 -20.35 2.70
CA ASN A 305 -7.59 -21.26 1.62
C ASN A 305 -8.48 -22.52 1.66
N LEU A 306 -9.47 -22.55 0.79
CA LEU A 306 -10.44 -23.64 0.70
C LEU A 306 -10.05 -24.75 -0.27
N ASN A 307 -8.87 -24.68 -0.87
CA ASN A 307 -8.30 -25.71 -1.75
C ASN A 307 -7.28 -26.60 -1.04
N CYS A 308 -6.78 -26.18 0.12
CA CYS A 308 -5.75 -26.89 0.86
C CYS A 308 -6.23 -27.20 2.28
N PHE A 309 -6.26 -28.45 2.62
CA PHE A 309 -6.58 -28.93 3.96
C PHE A 309 -5.37 -29.64 4.53
N SER A 310 -4.84 -29.15 5.65
CA SER A 310 -3.80 -29.83 6.42
C SER A 310 -4.24 -29.98 7.86
N SER A 311 -4.01 -31.17 8.41
CA SER A 311 -4.16 -31.46 9.84
C SER A 311 -2.84 -31.26 10.62
N GLU A 312 -1.77 -30.90 9.92
CA GLU A 312 -0.45 -30.79 10.54
C GLU A 312 -0.23 -29.41 11.16
N PRO A 313 0.07 -29.31 12.44
CA PRO A 313 0.34 -28.03 13.07
C PRO A 313 1.53 -27.31 12.43
N GLY A 314 1.37 -26.03 12.13
CA GLY A 314 2.43 -25.18 11.59
C GLY A 314 2.52 -25.15 10.06
N GLU A 315 1.73 -25.92 9.33
CA GLU A 315 1.55 -25.73 7.90
C GLU A 315 0.73 -24.49 7.63
N SER A 316 1.11 -23.76 6.59
CA SER A 316 0.39 -22.57 6.16
C SER A 316 -0.05 -22.68 4.70
N PHE A 317 -1.11 -21.98 4.35
CA PHE A 317 -1.61 -21.93 2.98
C PHE A 317 -0.58 -21.40 1.96
N GLN A 318 0.45 -20.69 2.42
CA GLN A 318 1.51 -20.18 1.56
C GLN A 318 2.50 -21.27 1.11
N THR A 319 2.64 -22.30 1.92
CA THR A 319 3.61 -23.40 1.71
C THR A 319 2.98 -24.74 1.40
N THR A 320 1.68 -24.88 1.68
CA THR A 320 0.93 -26.13 1.53
C THR A 320 0.01 -26.04 0.30
N GLY A 321 0.08 -27.00 -0.59
CA GLY A 321 -0.74 -27.06 -1.80
C GLY A 321 -1.85 -28.10 -1.70
N PRO A 322 -2.81 -28.09 -2.63
CA PRO A 322 -2.95 -27.15 -3.74
C PRO A 322 -3.40 -25.76 -3.32
N SER A 323 -2.92 -24.73 -4.03
CA SER A 323 -3.28 -23.34 -3.77
C SER A 323 -4.52 -22.88 -4.53
N GLU A 324 -4.99 -23.67 -5.48
CA GLU A 324 -6.16 -23.38 -6.31
C GLU A 324 -6.78 -24.69 -6.80
N GLY A 325 -8.04 -24.64 -7.21
CA GLY A 325 -8.77 -25.81 -7.68
C GLY A 325 -10.05 -25.43 -8.43
N PRO A 326 -10.72 -26.41 -9.07
CA PRO A 326 -11.89 -26.16 -9.92
C PRO A 326 -13.23 -26.16 -9.17
N VAL A 327 -13.26 -26.27 -7.85
CA VAL A 327 -14.50 -26.50 -7.07
C VAL A 327 -14.72 -25.44 -6.00
N ALA A 328 -13.68 -25.01 -5.28
CA ALA A 328 -13.84 -24.06 -4.18
C ALA A 328 -14.27 -22.67 -4.70
N GLU A 329 -15.44 -22.19 -4.25
CA GLU A 329 -16.12 -20.99 -4.76
C GLU A 329 -16.34 -19.97 -3.64
N SER A 330 -16.27 -18.66 -3.97
CA SER A 330 -16.46 -17.55 -3.02
C SER A 330 -17.74 -16.77 -3.30
N ILE A 331 -18.63 -16.71 -2.31
CA ILE A 331 -19.83 -15.84 -2.35
C ILE A 331 -19.42 -14.37 -2.24
N PHE A 332 -18.36 -14.09 -1.51
CA PHE A 332 -17.80 -12.74 -1.39
C PHE A 332 -17.38 -12.17 -2.76
N ILE A 333 -16.61 -12.93 -3.55
CA ILE A 333 -16.20 -12.52 -4.90
C ILE A 333 -17.41 -12.39 -5.81
N ALA A 334 -18.40 -13.27 -5.69
CA ALA A 334 -19.62 -13.20 -6.47
C ALA A 334 -20.40 -11.90 -6.22
N ALA A 335 -20.55 -11.51 -4.97
CA ALA A 335 -21.21 -10.24 -4.60
C ALA A 335 -20.43 -9.02 -5.08
N MET A 336 -19.09 -9.04 -4.94
CA MET A 336 -18.22 -8.00 -5.52
C MET A 336 -18.41 -7.88 -7.03
N PHE A 337 -18.46 -9.04 -7.73
CA PHE A 337 -18.67 -9.04 -9.17
C PHE A 337 -20.01 -8.42 -9.56
N VAL A 338 -21.10 -8.70 -8.83
CA VAL A 338 -22.40 -8.09 -9.09
C VAL A 338 -22.32 -6.57 -8.97
N LYS A 339 -21.63 -6.05 -7.96
CA LYS A 339 -21.45 -4.60 -7.77
C LYS A 339 -20.57 -4.00 -8.85
N TYR A 340 -19.33 -4.44 -8.95
CA TYR A 340 -18.33 -3.82 -9.82
C TYR A 340 -18.53 -4.17 -11.31
N GLY A 341 -19.19 -5.28 -11.61
CA GLY A 341 -19.64 -5.58 -12.96
C GLY A 341 -20.72 -4.61 -13.47
N ARG A 342 -21.65 -4.17 -12.60
CA ARG A 342 -22.59 -3.09 -12.93
C ARG A 342 -21.87 -1.78 -13.22
N GLU A 343 -20.84 -1.46 -12.44
CA GLU A 343 -20.02 -0.27 -12.62
C GLU A 343 -19.23 -0.33 -13.93
N PHE A 344 -18.67 -1.50 -14.26
CA PHE A 344 -18.01 -1.74 -15.54
C PHE A 344 -18.98 -1.57 -16.73
N ALA A 345 -20.19 -2.15 -16.64
CA ALA A 345 -21.23 -1.98 -17.66
C ALA A 345 -21.60 -0.50 -17.87
N GLU A 346 -21.66 0.29 -16.79
CA GLU A 346 -21.90 1.74 -16.89
C GLU A 346 -20.73 2.47 -17.58
N ILE A 347 -19.48 2.13 -17.30
CA ILE A 347 -18.31 2.66 -18.02
C ILE A 347 -18.44 2.32 -19.51
N CYS A 348 -18.78 1.08 -19.85
CA CYS A 348 -18.97 0.66 -21.24
C CYS A 348 -20.04 1.50 -21.95
N ARG A 349 -21.19 1.74 -21.32
CA ARG A 349 -22.24 2.59 -21.87
C ARG A 349 -21.77 4.03 -22.11
N ARG A 350 -21.10 4.61 -21.13
CA ARG A 350 -20.59 5.98 -21.19
C ARG A 350 -19.49 6.19 -22.22
N THR A 351 -18.81 5.12 -22.58
CA THR A 351 -17.73 5.12 -23.58
C THR A 351 -18.17 4.51 -24.91
N GLU A 352 -19.48 4.46 -25.18
CA GLU A 352 -20.10 4.04 -26.46
C GLU A 352 -19.80 2.57 -26.85
N ARG A 353 -19.54 1.70 -25.87
CA ARG A 353 -19.31 0.26 -26.06
C ARG A 353 -20.56 -0.56 -25.71
N ALA A 354 -21.66 -0.30 -26.43
CA ALA A 354 -22.99 -0.84 -26.11
C ALA A 354 -23.04 -2.37 -26.06
N ASP A 355 -22.43 -3.06 -27.02
CA ASP A 355 -22.43 -4.54 -27.09
C ASP A 355 -21.71 -5.16 -25.87
N LEU A 356 -20.65 -4.51 -25.39
CA LEU A 356 -19.91 -4.97 -24.22
C LEU A 356 -20.69 -4.69 -22.93
N ALA A 357 -21.39 -3.54 -22.88
CA ALA A 357 -22.26 -3.23 -21.76
C ALA A 357 -23.38 -4.25 -21.59
N GLU A 358 -24.06 -4.64 -22.70
CA GLU A 358 -25.11 -5.66 -22.68
C GLU A 358 -24.59 -7.03 -22.19
N LYS A 359 -23.44 -7.48 -22.69
CA LYS A 359 -22.79 -8.70 -22.23
C LYS A 359 -22.42 -8.66 -20.75
N ALA A 360 -21.92 -7.51 -20.29
CA ALA A 360 -21.59 -7.30 -18.89
C ALA A 360 -22.85 -7.36 -18.00
N GLU A 361 -23.94 -6.76 -18.41
CA GLU A 361 -25.22 -6.82 -17.70
C GLU A 361 -25.79 -8.25 -17.63
N GLU A 362 -25.70 -9.01 -18.73
CA GLU A 362 -26.11 -10.42 -18.76
C GLU A 362 -25.30 -11.27 -17.78
N ALA A 363 -23.96 -11.08 -17.77
CA ALA A 363 -23.07 -11.80 -16.85
C ALA A 363 -23.37 -11.45 -15.39
N VAL A 364 -23.58 -10.15 -15.09
CA VAL A 364 -23.97 -9.68 -13.76
C VAL A 364 -25.32 -10.28 -13.35
N ALA A 365 -26.31 -10.28 -14.22
CA ALA A 365 -27.62 -10.86 -13.94
C ALA A 365 -27.55 -12.37 -13.69
N GLN A 366 -26.67 -13.07 -14.41
CA GLN A 366 -26.43 -14.50 -14.18
C GLN A 366 -25.74 -14.73 -12.81
N MET A 367 -24.72 -13.96 -12.48
CA MET A 367 -24.03 -14.06 -11.19
C MET A 367 -24.98 -13.77 -10.02
N HIS A 368 -25.79 -12.73 -10.15
CA HIS A 368 -26.80 -12.40 -9.15
C HIS A 368 -27.77 -13.58 -8.90
N ARG A 369 -28.24 -14.23 -9.97
CA ARG A 369 -29.07 -15.45 -9.83
C ARG A 369 -28.30 -16.58 -9.14
N SER A 370 -27.04 -16.81 -9.53
CA SER A 370 -26.21 -17.85 -8.90
C SER A 370 -26.02 -17.62 -7.40
N VAL A 371 -25.86 -16.36 -6.98
CA VAL A 371 -25.77 -15.99 -5.55
C VAL A 371 -27.07 -16.31 -4.81
N LEU A 372 -28.23 -15.96 -5.40
CA LEU A 372 -29.52 -16.25 -4.77
C LEU A 372 -29.83 -17.74 -4.72
N ASP A 373 -29.53 -18.48 -5.79
CA ASP A 373 -29.87 -19.90 -5.91
C ASP A 373 -28.93 -20.79 -5.09
N ASN A 374 -27.65 -20.42 -4.98
CA ASN A 374 -26.63 -21.26 -4.37
C ASN A 374 -25.90 -20.62 -3.18
N GLY A 375 -26.06 -19.31 -2.96
CA GLY A 375 -25.39 -18.59 -1.87
C GLY A 375 -26.28 -18.28 -0.67
N TRP A 376 -27.61 -18.45 -0.77
CA TRP A 376 -28.55 -18.17 0.31
C TRP A 376 -28.87 -19.44 1.13
N ASP A 377 -28.62 -19.39 2.44
CA ASP A 377 -28.80 -20.52 3.38
C ASP A 377 -30.12 -20.46 4.17
N GLY A 378 -31.10 -19.68 3.71
CA GLY A 378 -32.40 -19.53 4.35
C GLY A 378 -32.55 -18.31 5.27
N GLU A 379 -31.50 -17.91 5.97
CA GLU A 379 -31.49 -16.76 6.87
C GLU A 379 -30.33 -15.78 6.57
N TRP A 380 -29.22 -16.26 6.01
CA TRP A 380 -28.04 -15.49 5.66
C TRP A 380 -27.34 -16.04 4.43
N PHE A 381 -26.34 -15.34 3.92
CA PHE A 381 -25.52 -15.81 2.80
C PHE A 381 -24.37 -16.71 3.27
N LEU A 382 -24.13 -17.79 2.55
CA LEU A 382 -22.95 -18.63 2.74
C LEU A 382 -21.66 -17.82 2.60
N ARG A 383 -20.58 -18.30 3.20
CA ARG A 383 -19.25 -17.74 2.95
C ARG A 383 -18.65 -18.23 1.65
N ALA A 384 -18.73 -19.54 1.41
CA ALA A 384 -18.05 -20.20 0.32
C ALA A 384 -18.52 -21.67 0.16
N TYR A 385 -18.02 -22.29 -0.89
CA TYR A 385 -17.89 -23.74 -1.01
C TYR A 385 -16.42 -24.14 -0.97
N ASP A 386 -16.08 -25.24 -0.32
CA ASP A 386 -14.72 -25.75 -0.27
C ASP A 386 -14.36 -26.65 -1.46
N ALA A 387 -13.13 -27.19 -1.51
CA ALA A 387 -12.68 -28.09 -2.58
C ALA A 387 -13.44 -29.43 -2.64
N GLY A 388 -14.12 -29.82 -1.57
CA GLY A 388 -15.02 -30.99 -1.53
C GLY A 388 -16.43 -30.66 -2.01
N GLY A 389 -16.75 -29.37 -2.20
CA GLY A 389 -18.11 -28.91 -2.50
C GLY A 389 -18.98 -28.73 -1.25
N GLU A 390 -18.38 -28.78 -0.08
CA GLU A 390 -19.09 -28.58 1.20
C GLU A 390 -19.30 -27.08 1.46
N LYS A 391 -20.43 -26.75 2.08
CA LYS A 391 -20.79 -25.38 2.43
C LYS A 391 -19.94 -24.85 3.59
N VAL A 392 -19.45 -23.65 3.47
CA VAL A 392 -18.77 -22.89 4.52
C VAL A 392 -19.65 -21.69 4.92
N GLY A 393 -19.90 -21.53 6.22
CA GLY A 393 -20.78 -20.47 6.70
C GLY A 393 -22.27 -20.79 6.58
N SER A 394 -22.65 -22.06 6.73
CA SER A 394 -24.02 -22.57 6.66
C SER A 394 -24.57 -22.90 8.03
N SER A 395 -25.91 -22.90 8.16
CA SER A 395 -26.60 -23.46 9.30
C SER A 395 -26.32 -24.95 9.54
N GLU A 396 -25.88 -25.65 8.49
CA GLU A 396 -25.49 -27.06 8.52
C GLU A 396 -24.10 -27.28 9.14
N CYS A 397 -23.25 -26.24 9.23
CA CYS A 397 -21.92 -26.32 9.82
C CYS A 397 -21.99 -26.48 11.35
N GLU A 398 -21.11 -27.28 11.92
CA GLU A 398 -20.99 -27.42 13.38
C GLU A 398 -20.43 -26.12 14.00
N GLU A 399 -19.39 -25.53 13.40
CA GLU A 399 -18.77 -24.27 13.76
C GLU A 399 -18.72 -23.32 12.56
N GLY A 400 -18.53 -22.02 12.81
CA GLY A 400 -18.36 -21.03 11.72
C GLY A 400 -19.59 -20.89 10.82
N ARG A 401 -20.79 -20.80 11.41
CA ARG A 401 -22.06 -20.79 10.66
C ARG A 401 -22.34 -19.49 9.92
N ILE A 402 -21.81 -18.35 10.41
CA ILE A 402 -21.97 -17.03 9.82
C ILE A 402 -20.63 -16.34 9.69
N PHE A 403 -20.39 -15.73 8.54
CA PHE A 403 -19.28 -14.83 8.25
C PHE A 403 -19.84 -13.47 7.83
N ILE A 404 -19.28 -12.39 8.38
CA ILE A 404 -19.82 -11.03 8.18
C ILE A 404 -19.56 -10.49 6.77
N GLU A 405 -18.45 -10.91 6.14
CA GLU A 405 -17.99 -10.37 4.86
C GLU A 405 -19.02 -10.52 3.73
N PRO A 406 -19.59 -11.72 3.46
CA PRO A 406 -20.58 -11.85 2.40
C PRO A 406 -21.90 -11.14 2.75
N GLN A 407 -22.25 -11.00 4.03
CA GLN A 407 -23.51 -10.33 4.41
C GLN A 407 -23.53 -8.88 3.96
N GLY A 408 -22.44 -8.16 4.19
CA GLY A 408 -22.35 -6.75 3.79
C GLY A 408 -22.26 -6.53 2.26
N TRP A 409 -21.73 -7.51 1.52
CA TRP A 409 -21.59 -7.38 0.07
C TRP A 409 -22.82 -7.88 -0.71
N CYS A 410 -23.59 -8.81 -0.16
CA CYS A 410 -24.78 -9.37 -0.82
C CYS A 410 -26.03 -8.49 -0.63
N VAL A 411 -26.01 -7.52 0.27
CA VAL A 411 -27.09 -6.55 0.53
C VAL A 411 -26.88 -5.28 -0.27
#